data_4435997584dc12afff72a78a09584d97
#
_entry.id   4435997584dc12afff72a78a09584d97
#
_cell.length_a   1.000
_cell.length_b   1.000
_cell.length_c   1.000
_cell.angle_alpha   90.00
_cell.angle_beta   90.00
_cell.angle_gamma   90.00
#
_symmetry.space_group_name_H-M   'P 1'
#
loop_
_entity.id
_entity.type
_entity.pdbx_description
1 polymer ?
#
loop_
_entity_poly.entity_id
_entity_poly.type
_entity_poly.pdbx_seq_one_letter_code
_entity_poly.pdbx_strand_id
1 'polypeptide(L)'
;MNKKIFNKSSAMVICLLFLLPLAVVQGVDEPPQPTDPPQISAEKQKLYDLFEKKMTNVKFTGNFTVLGKQQDNLPKESYTIVSVKKLTAGELWLFTARVQFGGRDVTLPMPLQVQWAGTTPVITLTNVLIPGLGTFSSRVVIYKNKYAGTWTHGDVGGHLFGTIGPNTDANPQGDVPDSPSKE
;
A
#
# COMPACT_ATOMS: atom_id res chain seq x y z
N MET A 1 -51.39 68.27 -36.40
CA MET A 1 -52.81 68.31 -36.96
C MET A 1 -53.46 66.98 -36.60
N ASN A 2 -54.60 67.09 -35.98
CA ASN A 2 -55.63 66.03 -35.72
C ASN A 2 -55.26 64.88 -34.78
N LYS A 3 -55.76 64.95 -33.62
CA LYS A 3 -57.11 64.74 -33.01
C LYS A 3 -57.56 63.26 -32.94
N LYS A 4 -57.78 62.89 -31.68
CA LYS A 4 -58.96 62.20 -31.10
C LYS A 4 -58.99 60.70 -31.24
N ILE A 5 -59.51 59.85 -30.33
CA ILE A 5 -60.58 60.00 -29.30
C ILE A 5 -60.48 58.80 -28.33
N PHE A 6 -60.70 59.09 -27.07
CA PHE A 6 -61.32 58.32 -25.99
C PHE A 6 -62.06 57.00 -26.33
N ASN A 7 -61.83 55.97 -25.58
CA ASN A 7 -62.98 55.28 -25.00
C ASN A 7 -62.59 54.55 -23.67
N LYS A 8 -63.40 54.83 -22.67
CA LYS A 8 -63.38 54.14 -21.36
C LYS A 8 -64.21 52.85 -21.48
N SER A 9 -63.71 51.77 -20.97
CA SER A 9 -64.62 50.72 -20.52
C SER A 9 -64.06 50.08 -19.27
N SER A 10 -64.83 50.24 -18.24
CA SER A 10 -64.62 49.68 -16.90
C SER A 10 -64.90 48.22 -16.93
N ALA A 11 -63.98 47.41 -16.53
CA ALA A 11 -64.24 46.00 -16.20
C ALA A 11 -63.58 45.67 -14.87
N MET A 12 -64.43 45.50 -13.91
CA MET A 12 -64.19 45.04 -12.55
C MET A 12 -63.65 43.61 -12.61
N VAL A 13 -62.36 43.43 -12.24
CA VAL A 13 -61.79 42.09 -12.10
C VAL A 13 -61.69 41.75 -10.62
N ILE A 14 -62.45 40.78 -10.22
CA ILE A 14 -62.48 40.15 -8.91
C ILE A 14 -61.13 39.53 -8.63
N CYS A 15 -60.44 40.03 -7.61
CA CYS A 15 -59.20 39.47 -7.09
C CYS A 15 -59.56 38.21 -6.28
N LEU A 16 -59.43 37.05 -6.92
CA LEU A 16 -59.54 35.75 -6.23
C LEU A 16 -58.15 35.45 -5.60
N LEU A 17 -58.04 35.70 -4.31
CA LEU A 17 -56.89 35.35 -3.49
C LEU A 17 -56.87 33.80 -3.35
N PHE A 18 -56.05 33.16 -4.17
CA PHE A 18 -55.62 31.77 -3.93
C PHE A 18 -54.60 31.75 -2.79
N LEU A 19 -55.08 31.44 -1.59
CA LEU A 19 -54.22 30.98 -0.47
C LEU A 19 -53.67 29.60 -0.82
N LEU A 20 -52.42 29.56 -1.35
CA LEU A 20 -51.66 28.34 -1.43
C LEU A 20 -51.17 28.00 -0.03
N PRO A 21 -51.43 26.76 0.48
CA PRO A 21 -50.79 26.33 1.72
C PRO A 21 -49.28 26.12 1.45
N LEU A 22 -48.47 26.79 2.23
CA LEU A 22 -47.02 26.59 2.32
C LEU A 22 -46.83 25.19 2.93
N ALA A 23 -46.62 24.17 2.10
CA ALA A 23 -46.18 22.87 2.57
C ALA A 23 -44.72 23.03 3.07
N VAL A 24 -44.56 23.10 4.38
CA VAL A 24 -43.25 22.95 5.03
C VAL A 24 -42.86 21.50 4.81
N VAL A 25 -41.98 21.30 3.83
CA VAL A 25 -41.26 20.03 3.70
C VAL A 25 -40.26 20.00 4.86
N GLN A 26 -40.62 19.33 5.94
CA GLN A 26 -39.68 18.94 6.97
C GLN A 26 -38.77 17.92 6.32
N GLY A 27 -37.51 18.34 6.10
CA GLY A 27 -36.43 17.42 5.74
C GLY A 27 -36.30 16.42 6.90
N VAL A 28 -36.75 15.19 6.65
CA VAL A 28 -36.41 14.07 7.52
C VAL A 28 -34.93 13.84 7.26
N ASP A 29 -34.07 14.20 8.22
CA ASP A 29 -32.68 13.76 8.22
C ASP A 29 -32.69 12.24 8.27
N GLU A 30 -32.56 11.62 7.10
CA GLU A 30 -32.36 10.18 6.98
C GLU A 30 -31.06 9.84 7.72
N PRO A 31 -31.10 8.93 8.71
CA PRO A 31 -29.88 8.56 9.41
C PRO A 31 -28.85 8.06 8.38
N PRO A 32 -27.55 8.42 8.54
CA PRO A 32 -26.52 8.02 7.59
C PRO A 32 -26.57 6.49 7.42
N GLN A 33 -26.84 6.07 6.20
CA GLN A 33 -26.81 4.65 5.85
C GLN A 33 -25.42 4.12 6.16
N PRO A 34 -25.28 2.91 6.73
CA PRO A 34 -23.99 2.27 6.87
C PRO A 34 -23.35 2.20 5.48
N THR A 35 -22.29 2.98 5.28
CA THR A 35 -21.50 2.87 4.05
C THR A 35 -20.86 1.50 4.05
N ASP A 36 -21.19 0.68 3.08
CA ASP A 36 -20.49 -0.58 2.85
C ASP A 36 -18.99 -0.32 2.84
N PRO A 37 -18.20 -1.21 3.45
CA PRO A 37 -16.76 -1.07 3.40
C PRO A 37 -16.30 -0.91 1.96
N PRO A 38 -15.36 0.01 1.65
CA PRO A 38 -14.97 0.30 0.29
C PRO A 38 -14.53 -0.99 -0.42
N GLN A 39 -15.35 -1.43 -1.39
CA GLN A 39 -15.05 -2.60 -2.19
C GLN A 39 -13.78 -2.32 -3.01
N ILE A 40 -12.78 -3.16 -2.83
CA ILE A 40 -11.55 -3.11 -3.63
C ILE A 40 -11.94 -3.44 -5.08
N SER A 41 -11.53 -2.60 -6.05
CA SER A 41 -11.77 -2.89 -7.45
C SER A 41 -11.11 -4.20 -7.87
N ALA A 42 -11.70 -4.92 -8.84
CA ALA A 42 -11.14 -6.18 -9.35
C ALA A 42 -9.69 -6.01 -9.87
N GLU A 43 -9.37 -4.85 -10.43
CA GLU A 43 -8.02 -4.52 -10.88
C GLU A 43 -7.03 -4.38 -9.72
N LYS A 44 -7.45 -3.73 -8.64
CA LYS A 44 -6.63 -3.59 -7.43
C LYS A 44 -6.44 -4.94 -6.74
N GLN A 45 -7.47 -5.78 -6.70
CA GLN A 45 -7.35 -7.15 -6.18
C GLN A 45 -6.34 -7.97 -7.00
N LYS A 46 -6.43 -7.94 -8.33
CA LYS A 46 -5.46 -8.61 -9.20
C LYS A 46 -4.03 -8.11 -8.99
N LEU A 47 -3.86 -6.81 -8.77
CA LEU A 47 -2.55 -6.24 -8.44
C LEU A 47 -2.00 -6.80 -7.14
N TYR A 48 -2.85 -6.93 -6.13
CA TYR A 48 -2.49 -7.50 -4.82
C TYR A 48 -2.10 -8.98 -4.94
N ASP A 49 -2.89 -9.79 -5.65
CA ASP A 49 -2.61 -11.21 -5.86
C ASP A 49 -1.26 -11.41 -6.58
N LEU A 50 -0.98 -10.56 -7.58
CA LEU A 50 0.30 -10.59 -8.28
C LEU A 50 1.47 -10.20 -7.36
N PHE A 51 1.29 -9.23 -6.50
CA PHE A 51 2.31 -8.81 -5.55
C PHE A 51 2.59 -9.91 -4.52
N GLU A 52 1.55 -10.50 -3.92
CA GLU A 52 1.67 -11.61 -2.99
C GLU A 52 2.44 -12.78 -3.60
N LYS A 53 2.06 -13.19 -4.82
CA LYS A 53 2.74 -14.24 -5.56
C LYS A 53 4.20 -13.92 -5.86
N LYS A 54 4.49 -12.69 -6.31
CA LYS A 54 5.85 -12.27 -6.68
C LYS A 54 6.78 -12.10 -5.49
N MET A 55 6.22 -11.76 -4.32
CA MET A 55 7.01 -11.45 -3.12
C MET A 55 7.11 -12.62 -2.15
N THR A 56 6.47 -13.74 -2.42
CA THR A 56 6.57 -14.96 -1.62
C THR A 56 7.74 -15.81 -2.09
N ASN A 57 8.52 -16.32 -1.12
CA ASN A 57 9.71 -17.17 -1.33
C ASN A 57 10.77 -16.52 -2.23
N VAL A 58 11.11 -15.26 -1.93
CA VAL A 58 12.15 -14.53 -2.65
C VAL A 58 13.26 -14.05 -1.72
N LYS A 59 14.43 -13.85 -2.29
CA LYS A 59 15.61 -13.31 -1.62
C LYS A 59 15.97 -11.95 -2.21
N PHE A 60 16.08 -10.96 -1.34
CA PHE A 60 16.65 -9.65 -1.63
C PHE A 60 18.14 -9.74 -1.36
N THR A 61 18.95 -9.33 -2.33
CA THR A 61 20.41 -9.30 -2.19
C THR A 61 20.93 -7.98 -2.74
N GLY A 62 21.69 -7.29 -1.93
CA GLY A 62 22.19 -5.97 -2.32
C GLY A 62 23.21 -5.38 -1.36
N ASN A 63 23.24 -4.07 -1.38
CA ASN A 63 24.15 -3.27 -0.59
C ASN A 63 23.39 -2.09 0.04
N PHE A 64 23.98 -1.55 1.11
CA PHE A 64 23.50 -0.31 1.71
C PHE A 64 24.64 0.69 1.92
N THR A 65 24.29 1.96 2.06
CA THR A 65 25.21 3.04 2.45
C THR A 65 24.89 3.50 3.86
N VAL A 66 25.87 4.12 4.51
CA VAL A 66 25.71 4.86 5.76
C VAL A 66 26.09 6.31 5.49
N LEU A 67 25.15 7.23 5.62
CA LEU A 67 25.39 8.65 5.38
C LEU A 67 26.44 9.20 6.35
N GLY A 68 27.26 10.11 5.84
CA GLY A 68 28.37 10.70 6.62
C GLY A 68 29.59 9.79 6.81
N LYS A 69 29.60 8.59 6.21
CA LYS A 69 30.78 7.71 6.19
C LYS A 69 31.28 7.51 4.77
N GLN A 70 32.59 7.66 4.60
CA GLN A 70 33.24 7.22 3.36
C GLN A 70 33.33 5.69 3.38
N GLN A 71 32.91 5.04 2.30
CA GLN A 71 32.86 3.59 2.18
C GLN A 71 33.46 3.18 0.84
N ASP A 72 34.66 2.62 0.85
CA ASP A 72 35.29 2.08 -0.35
C ASP A 72 34.60 0.80 -0.84
N ASN A 73 34.09 0.02 0.10
CA ASN A 73 33.27 -1.16 -0.16
C ASN A 73 31.94 -1.05 0.58
N LEU A 74 30.85 -1.12 -0.15
CA LEU A 74 29.52 -1.06 0.43
C LEU A 74 29.21 -2.34 1.22
N PRO A 75 28.68 -2.23 2.44
CA PRO A 75 28.20 -3.36 3.20
C PRO A 75 27.11 -4.13 2.43
N LYS A 76 27.15 -5.44 2.53
CA LYS A 76 26.14 -6.32 1.92
C LYS A 76 24.92 -6.46 2.82
N GLU A 77 23.76 -6.61 2.19
CA GLU A 77 22.53 -6.95 2.88
C GLU A 77 21.82 -8.14 2.19
N SER A 78 21.07 -8.89 2.96
CA SER A 78 20.26 -9.96 2.44
C SER A 78 19.03 -10.18 3.31
N TYR A 79 17.86 -10.27 2.68
CA TYR A 79 16.58 -10.56 3.33
C TYR A 79 15.86 -11.66 2.57
N THR A 80 15.39 -12.68 3.26
CA THR A 80 14.54 -13.70 2.67
C THR A 80 13.09 -13.44 3.05
N ILE A 81 12.24 -13.16 2.06
CA ILE A 81 10.81 -13.03 2.26
C ILE A 81 10.18 -14.40 2.06
N VAL A 82 9.78 -15.02 3.17
CA VAL A 82 9.17 -16.36 3.19
C VAL A 82 7.75 -16.31 2.66
N SER A 83 6.97 -15.31 3.10
CA SER A 83 5.60 -15.11 2.62
C SER A 83 5.17 -13.66 2.76
N VAL A 84 4.21 -13.27 1.92
CA VAL A 84 3.51 -11.98 2.00
C VAL A 84 2.03 -12.26 1.89
N LYS A 85 1.22 -11.63 2.75
CA LYS A 85 -0.23 -11.76 2.80
C LYS A 85 -0.90 -10.39 2.96
N LYS A 86 -1.88 -10.08 2.10
CA LYS A 86 -2.71 -8.88 2.27
C LYS A 86 -3.58 -9.02 3.53
N LEU A 87 -3.56 -8.02 4.40
CA LEU A 87 -4.46 -7.93 5.55
C LEU A 87 -5.71 -7.12 5.20
N THR A 88 -6.80 -7.33 5.92
CA THR A 88 -8.07 -6.63 5.69
C THR A 88 -8.01 -5.15 6.03
N ALA A 89 -7.10 -4.73 6.91
CA ALA A 89 -6.96 -3.35 7.35
C ALA A 89 -6.14 -2.51 6.36
N GLY A 90 -6.79 -1.60 5.64
CA GLY A 90 -6.15 -0.61 4.77
C GLY A 90 -5.10 -1.18 3.82
N GLU A 91 -3.95 -0.53 3.72
CA GLU A 91 -2.82 -0.96 2.88
C GLU A 91 -1.80 -1.82 3.66
N LEU A 92 -2.26 -2.56 4.68
CA LEU A 92 -1.42 -3.36 5.55
C LEU A 92 -1.23 -4.77 5.00
N TRP A 93 -0.01 -5.26 5.11
CA TRP A 93 0.43 -6.58 4.63
C TRP A 93 1.25 -7.29 5.69
N LEU A 94 1.06 -8.58 5.87
CA LEU A 94 1.89 -9.39 6.73
C LEU A 94 3.05 -9.98 5.92
N PHE A 95 4.26 -9.53 6.22
CA PHE A 95 5.50 -10.09 5.70
C PHE A 95 6.07 -11.06 6.72
N THR A 96 6.32 -12.31 6.35
CA THR A 96 7.18 -13.20 7.12
C THR A 96 8.57 -13.15 6.51
N ALA A 97 9.51 -12.53 7.20
CA ALA A 97 10.85 -12.32 6.69
C ALA A 97 11.92 -12.93 7.61
N ARG A 98 12.93 -13.54 7.01
CA ARG A 98 14.17 -13.94 7.65
C ARG A 98 15.19 -12.82 7.44
N VAL A 99 15.62 -12.22 8.50
CA VAL A 99 16.57 -11.10 8.52
C VAL A 99 17.91 -11.60 9.06
N GLN A 100 18.94 -11.47 8.24
CA GLN A 100 20.31 -11.80 8.63
C GLN A 100 21.12 -10.52 8.69
N PHE A 101 21.47 -10.10 9.90
CA PHE A 101 22.20 -8.85 10.15
C PHE A 101 23.04 -8.96 11.44
N GLY A 102 24.30 -8.51 11.40
CA GLY A 102 25.15 -8.43 12.59
C GLY A 102 25.35 -9.77 13.31
N GLY A 103 25.42 -10.90 12.58
CA GLY A 103 25.57 -12.26 13.14
C GLY A 103 24.27 -12.83 13.74
N ARG A 104 23.16 -12.14 13.60
CA ARG A 104 21.81 -12.62 14.00
C ARG A 104 21.06 -13.15 12.81
N ASP A 105 20.24 -14.18 13.04
CA ASP A 105 19.37 -14.80 12.05
C ASP A 105 18.00 -14.99 12.69
N VAL A 106 17.03 -14.17 12.27
CA VAL A 106 15.71 -14.11 12.88
C VAL A 106 14.64 -14.19 11.80
N THR A 107 13.69 -15.08 11.97
CA THR A 107 12.47 -15.11 11.14
C THR A 107 11.30 -14.60 11.96
N LEU A 108 10.63 -13.56 11.47
CA LEU A 108 9.52 -12.94 12.18
C LEU A 108 8.43 -12.42 11.23
N PRO A 109 7.17 -12.44 11.68
CA PRO A 109 6.09 -11.76 10.98
C PRO A 109 6.12 -10.26 11.26
N MET A 110 6.03 -9.46 10.21
CA MET A 110 6.03 -8.00 10.28
C MET A 110 4.82 -7.44 9.53
N PRO A 111 3.88 -6.79 10.20
CA PRO A 111 2.84 -6.03 9.53
C PRO A 111 3.44 -4.73 8.97
N LEU A 112 3.51 -4.64 7.64
CA LEU A 112 4.08 -3.50 6.92
C LEU A 112 3.05 -2.88 6.00
N GLN A 113 3.13 -1.58 5.79
CA GLN A 113 2.32 -0.90 4.78
C GLN A 113 2.98 -1.03 3.41
N VAL A 114 2.17 -1.26 2.37
CA VAL A 114 2.60 -1.16 0.98
C VAL A 114 1.78 -0.09 0.31
N GLN A 115 2.44 1.01 -0.05
CA GLN A 115 1.88 2.09 -0.84
C GLN A 115 2.10 1.81 -2.33
N TRP A 116 1.29 2.44 -3.18
CA TRP A 116 1.30 2.16 -4.61
C TRP A 116 1.44 3.44 -5.43
N ALA A 117 2.46 3.49 -6.27
CA ALA A 117 2.61 4.51 -7.31
C ALA A 117 2.21 3.88 -8.65
N GLY A 118 0.93 3.98 -9.01
CA GLY A 118 0.35 3.18 -10.09
C GLY A 118 0.42 1.68 -9.76
N THR A 119 1.18 0.91 -10.52
CA THR A 119 1.41 -0.53 -10.27
C THR A 119 2.74 -0.81 -9.55
N THR A 120 3.46 0.22 -9.13
CA THR A 120 4.76 0.10 -8.46
C THR A 120 4.57 0.09 -6.95
N PRO A 121 4.90 -1.01 -6.25
CA PRO A 121 4.79 -1.08 -4.79
C PRO A 121 5.96 -0.35 -4.11
N VAL A 122 5.63 0.31 -3.00
CA VAL A 122 6.57 0.93 -2.07
C VAL A 122 6.34 0.33 -0.69
N ILE A 123 7.24 -0.55 -0.27
CA ILE A 123 7.20 -1.13 1.09
C ILE A 123 7.63 -0.05 2.08
N THR A 124 6.81 0.14 3.12
CA THR A 124 6.94 1.25 4.05
C THR A 124 7.05 0.73 5.48
N LEU A 125 8.19 0.99 6.09
CA LEU A 125 8.42 0.80 7.52
C LEU A 125 8.45 2.19 8.18
N THR A 126 7.72 2.36 9.26
CA THR A 126 7.78 3.60 10.06
C THR A 126 7.89 3.21 11.52
N ASN A 127 9.06 3.41 12.11
CA ASN A 127 9.38 3.06 13.48
C ASN A 127 9.01 1.61 13.84
N VAL A 128 9.34 0.67 12.96
CA VAL A 128 9.07 -0.75 13.17
C VAL A 128 10.16 -1.34 14.07
N LEU A 129 9.74 -1.86 15.23
CA LEU A 129 10.64 -2.57 16.13
C LEU A 129 10.91 -3.98 15.59
N ILE A 130 12.18 -4.27 15.31
CA ILE A 130 12.64 -5.61 14.97
C ILE A 130 13.34 -6.18 16.20
N PRO A 131 12.79 -7.23 16.84
CA PRO A 131 13.35 -7.79 18.06
C PRO A 131 14.83 -8.14 17.93
N GLY A 132 15.65 -7.62 18.84
CA GLY A 132 17.09 -7.82 18.85
C GLY A 132 17.89 -6.99 17.85
N LEU A 133 17.25 -6.25 16.94
CA LEU A 133 17.91 -5.37 15.96
C LEU A 133 17.61 -3.89 16.20
N GLY A 134 16.50 -3.56 16.89
CA GLY A 134 16.09 -2.18 17.17
C GLY A 134 14.99 -1.67 16.26
N THR A 135 14.79 -0.36 16.26
CA THR A 135 13.69 0.30 15.53
C THR A 135 14.19 0.87 14.21
N PHE A 136 13.49 0.53 13.13
CA PHE A 136 13.85 0.93 11.78
C PHE A 136 12.71 1.67 11.09
N SER A 137 13.07 2.62 10.25
CA SER A 137 12.19 3.19 9.23
C SER A 137 12.82 3.00 7.86
N SER A 138 12.00 2.73 6.85
CA SER A 138 12.47 2.50 5.49
C SER A 138 11.39 2.81 4.46
N ARG A 139 11.81 3.17 3.25
CA ARG A 139 10.96 3.31 2.06
C ARG A 139 11.65 2.58 0.92
N VAL A 140 11.06 1.48 0.48
CA VAL A 140 11.65 0.58 -0.52
C VAL A 140 10.74 0.47 -1.72
N VAL A 141 11.18 1.05 -2.83
CA VAL A 141 10.52 0.91 -4.13
C VAL A 141 10.95 -0.39 -4.77
N ILE A 142 10.00 -1.12 -5.35
CA ILE A 142 10.26 -2.34 -6.10
C ILE A 142 9.86 -2.13 -7.55
N TYR A 143 10.81 -2.36 -8.45
CA TYR A 143 10.55 -2.33 -9.88
C TYR A 143 11.15 -3.54 -10.58
N LYS A 144 10.28 -4.38 -11.18
CA LYS A 144 10.66 -5.68 -11.75
C LYS A 144 11.32 -6.57 -10.70
N ASN A 145 12.61 -6.89 -10.90
CA ASN A 145 13.44 -7.70 -10.00
C ASN A 145 14.50 -6.87 -9.26
N LYS A 146 14.26 -5.58 -9.07
CA LYS A 146 15.17 -4.64 -8.39
C LYS A 146 14.44 -3.93 -7.27
N TYR A 147 15.20 -3.54 -6.26
CA TYR A 147 14.73 -2.66 -5.21
C TYR A 147 15.72 -1.53 -4.95
N ALA A 148 15.21 -0.40 -4.50
CA ALA A 148 16.01 0.71 -4.02
C ALA A 148 15.20 1.52 -3.01
N GLY A 149 15.90 2.15 -2.07
CA GLY A 149 15.24 2.96 -1.07
C GLY A 149 16.16 3.63 -0.08
N THR A 150 15.55 4.07 1.02
CA THR A 150 16.24 4.69 2.16
C THR A 150 15.93 3.91 3.42
N TRP A 151 16.83 3.98 4.38
CA TRP A 151 16.64 3.39 5.71
C TRP A 151 17.16 4.34 6.79
N THR A 152 16.59 4.23 8.00
CA THR A 152 17.06 4.90 9.21
C THR A 152 16.97 3.97 10.41
N HIS A 153 17.90 4.11 11.33
CA HIS A 153 17.94 3.44 12.65
C HIS A 153 18.53 4.43 13.66
N GLY A 154 17.69 4.99 14.50
CA GLY A 154 18.06 6.13 15.35
C GLY A 154 18.54 7.31 14.50
N ASP A 155 19.73 7.84 14.84
CA ASP A 155 20.36 8.95 14.12
C ASP A 155 21.18 8.50 12.90
N VAL A 156 21.24 7.21 12.61
CA VAL A 156 21.97 6.65 11.49
C VAL A 156 21.02 6.32 10.35
N GLY A 157 21.42 6.58 9.13
CA GLY A 157 20.63 6.25 7.95
C GLY A 157 21.43 6.23 6.67
N GLY A 158 20.78 5.83 5.60
CA GLY A 158 21.41 5.70 4.29
C GLY A 158 20.46 5.23 3.21
N HIS A 159 21.05 4.69 2.17
CA HIS A 159 20.34 4.11 1.03
C HIS A 159 20.53 2.59 1.03
N LEU A 160 19.58 1.89 0.42
CA LEU A 160 19.68 0.46 0.18
C LEU A 160 19.23 0.15 -1.25
N PHE A 161 19.86 -0.83 -1.88
CA PHE A 161 19.52 -1.19 -3.25
C PHE A 161 20.07 -2.56 -3.63
N GLY A 162 19.40 -3.22 -4.58
CA GLY A 162 19.82 -4.53 -5.01
C GLY A 162 18.84 -5.21 -5.96
N THR A 163 18.88 -6.52 -5.94
CA THR A 163 18.06 -7.39 -6.77
C THR A 163 17.19 -8.32 -5.93
N ILE A 164 16.10 -8.78 -6.54
CA ILE A 164 15.17 -9.76 -5.98
C ILE A 164 15.22 -10.99 -6.86
N GLY A 165 15.52 -12.14 -6.27
CA GLY A 165 15.58 -13.42 -6.95
C GLY A 165 14.81 -14.50 -6.19
N PRO A 166 14.71 -15.73 -6.74
CA PRO A 166 14.19 -16.87 -6.01
C PRO A 166 14.98 -17.13 -4.75
N ASN A 167 14.31 -17.57 -3.69
CA ASN A 167 15.00 -18.06 -2.50
C ASN A 167 15.50 -19.49 -2.76
N THR A 168 16.77 -19.63 -3.04
CA THR A 168 17.43 -20.93 -3.27
C THR A 168 17.88 -21.61 -1.97
N ASP A 169 17.87 -20.89 -0.85
CA ASP A 169 18.27 -21.42 0.45
C ASP A 169 17.20 -22.38 1.04
N ALA A 170 16.02 -22.44 0.42
CA ALA A 170 14.88 -23.26 0.88
C ALA A 170 14.78 -24.63 0.20
N ASN A 171 15.85 -25.13 -0.42
CA ASN A 171 15.83 -26.49 -0.96
C ASN A 171 16.37 -27.49 0.08
N PRO A 172 15.51 -28.19 0.88
CA PRO A 172 15.89 -29.31 1.69
C PRO A 172 15.81 -30.61 0.87
N GLN A 173 16.24 -30.61 -0.38
CA GLN A 173 16.56 -31.86 -1.04
C GLN A 173 17.96 -32.22 -0.57
N GLY A 174 17.97 -32.93 0.57
CA GLY A 174 19.11 -33.70 0.97
C GLY A 174 19.61 -34.53 -0.20
N ASP A 175 20.92 -34.51 -0.39
CA ASP A 175 21.63 -35.49 -1.19
C ASP A 175 21.07 -36.89 -0.88
N VAL A 176 20.31 -37.41 -1.82
CA VAL A 176 20.07 -38.87 -1.85
C VAL A 176 21.43 -39.46 -2.21
N PRO A 177 22.08 -40.22 -1.30
CA PRO A 177 23.31 -40.84 -1.68
C PRO A 177 23.05 -41.77 -2.85
N ASP A 178 23.80 -41.58 -3.92
CA ASP A 178 23.80 -42.44 -5.10
C ASP A 178 23.94 -43.89 -4.65
N SER A 179 22.95 -44.70 -4.98
CA SER A 179 22.99 -46.14 -4.64
C SER A 179 24.19 -46.78 -5.34
N PRO A 180 24.99 -47.58 -4.65
CA PRO A 180 26.12 -48.23 -5.30
C PRO A 180 25.61 -49.16 -6.39
N SER A 181 26.09 -48.92 -7.61
CA SER A 181 25.94 -49.83 -8.76
C SER A 181 26.46 -51.20 -8.37
N LYS A 182 25.58 -52.19 -8.43
CA LYS A 182 25.96 -53.61 -8.29
C LYS A 182 26.80 -54.00 -9.52
N GLU A 183 28.04 -54.42 -9.26
CA GLU A 183 28.77 -55.31 -10.12
C GLU A 183 28.16 -56.72 -10.10
#